data_e12eb190993487c163f0085a1278a0bf
#
_entry.id   e12eb190993487c163f0085a1278a0bf
#
_cell.length_a   1.000
_cell.length_b   1.000
_cell.length_c   1.000
_cell.angle_alpha   90.00
_cell.angle_beta   90.00
_cell.angle_gamma   90.00
#
_symmetry.space_group_name_H-M   'P 1'
#
loop_
_entity.id
_entity.type
_entity.pdbx_description
1 polymer ?
#
loop_
_entity_poly.entity_id
_entity_poly.type
_entity_poly.pdbx_seq_one_letter_code
_entity_poly.pdbx_strand_id
1 'polypeptide(L)'
;GEYNLADGSHSFVGAGYANGAGGLESCVVAGYGNAAEGTASFVGAGQHNTAGGLDSVISGGSYNVASGEAAVIIGGTKNIASGKYSIAMGFKADANKDRSLVIN
;
A
#
# COMPACT_ATOMS: atom_id res chain seq x y z
N GLY A 1 15.89 10.27 6.78
CA GLY A 1 15.27 9.09 7.33
C GLY A 1 16.25 7.98 7.62
N GLU A 2 15.78 6.97 8.30
CA GLU A 2 16.61 5.86 8.71
C GLU A 2 16.00 4.53 8.28
N TYR A 3 16.88 3.60 7.91
CA TYR A 3 16.51 2.23 7.58
C TYR A 3 15.51 2.13 6.43
N ASN A 4 15.44 3.15 5.56
CA ASN A 4 14.62 3.09 4.38
C ASN A 4 15.39 2.37 3.26
N LEU A 5 14.68 1.58 2.46
CA LEU A 5 15.31 0.79 1.42
C LEU A 5 14.49 0.87 0.14
N ALA A 6 15.07 1.43 -0.91
CA ALA A 6 14.47 1.46 -2.24
C ALA A 6 15.31 0.55 -3.13
N ASP A 7 15.04 -0.76 -3.11
CA ASP A 7 15.82 -1.73 -3.86
C ASP A 7 15.13 -2.27 -5.11
N GLY A 8 13.90 -1.90 -5.35
CA GLY A 8 13.27 -2.18 -6.63
C GLY A 8 13.83 -1.32 -7.74
N SER A 9 13.84 -1.82 -8.97
CA SER A 9 14.29 -1.03 -10.11
C SER A 9 13.36 0.17 -10.29
N HIS A 10 13.94 1.38 -10.40
CA HIS A 10 13.19 2.63 -10.52
C HIS A 10 12.27 2.87 -9.32
N SER A 11 12.66 2.42 -8.13
CA SER A 11 11.85 2.61 -6.93
C SER A 11 12.25 3.86 -6.16
N PHE A 12 11.40 4.30 -5.24
CA PHE A 12 11.60 5.54 -4.51
C PHE A 12 11.07 5.41 -3.08
N VAL A 13 11.89 5.84 -2.12
CA VAL A 13 11.43 6.08 -0.74
C VAL A 13 11.82 7.50 -0.41
N GLY A 14 10.82 8.34 -0.12
CA GLY A 14 11.07 9.77 0.11
C GLY A 14 11.67 10.07 1.47
N ALA A 15 11.06 9.57 2.55
CA ALA A 15 11.49 9.90 3.91
C ALA A 15 10.93 8.91 4.90
N GLY A 16 11.21 9.11 6.18
CA GLY A 16 10.62 8.33 7.25
C GLY A 16 11.56 7.26 7.78
N TYR A 17 10.99 6.20 8.32
CA TYR A 17 11.75 5.19 9.03
C TYR A 17 11.31 3.79 8.63
N ALA A 18 12.25 2.95 8.23
CA ALA A 18 12.02 1.53 7.93
C ALA A 18 10.99 1.30 6.83
N ASN A 19 10.93 2.19 5.85
CA ASN A 19 10.06 2.00 4.70
C ASN A 19 10.79 1.25 3.58
N GLY A 20 10.09 0.43 2.84
CA GLY A 20 10.68 -0.33 1.76
C GLY A 20 9.91 -0.23 0.46
N ALA A 21 10.59 0.10 -0.63
CA ALA A 21 10.03 0.08 -1.96
C ALA A 21 10.76 -1.01 -2.75
N GLY A 22 10.26 -2.25 -2.65
CA GLY A 22 10.91 -3.41 -3.24
C GLY A 22 10.38 -3.80 -4.61
N GLY A 23 9.23 -3.31 -5.01
CA GLY A 23 8.67 -3.61 -6.31
C GLY A 23 9.29 -2.79 -7.42
N LEU A 24 9.24 -3.30 -8.65
CA LEU A 24 9.65 -2.54 -9.83
C LEU A 24 8.79 -1.29 -9.93
N GLU A 25 9.42 -0.12 -10.04
CA GLU A 25 8.73 1.17 -10.17
C GLU A 25 7.80 1.47 -8.99
N SER A 26 8.13 0.94 -7.81
CA SER A 26 7.32 1.15 -6.61
C SER A 26 7.74 2.41 -5.87
N CYS A 27 6.86 2.91 -5.01
CA CYS A 27 7.08 4.17 -4.33
C CYS A 27 6.47 4.16 -2.92
N VAL A 28 7.27 4.56 -1.93
CA VAL A 28 6.79 4.93 -0.60
C VAL A 28 7.20 6.38 -0.37
N VAL A 29 6.23 7.27 -0.15
CA VAL A 29 6.58 8.69 0.01
C VAL A 29 7.16 8.93 1.39
N ALA A 30 6.52 8.45 2.47
CA ALA A 30 6.99 8.72 3.82
C ALA A 30 6.32 7.76 4.81
N GLY A 31 6.62 7.94 6.08
CA GLY A 31 5.95 7.22 7.16
C GLY A 31 6.85 6.22 7.85
N TYR A 32 6.26 5.19 8.43
CA TYR A 32 6.97 4.23 9.25
C TYR A 32 6.57 2.80 8.87
N GLY A 33 7.55 2.01 8.49
CA GLY A 33 7.31 0.58 8.27
C GLY A 33 6.40 0.24 7.09
N ASN A 34 6.29 1.13 6.12
CA ASN A 34 5.43 0.87 4.95
C ASN A 34 6.20 0.09 3.90
N ALA A 35 5.49 -0.75 3.14
CA ALA A 35 6.10 -1.56 2.10
C ALA A 35 5.31 -1.47 0.81
N ALA A 36 5.99 -1.07 -0.28
CA ALA A 36 5.43 -1.09 -1.62
C ALA A 36 6.14 -2.22 -2.38
N GLU A 37 5.54 -3.40 -2.39
CA GLU A 37 6.19 -4.61 -2.91
C GLU A 37 5.72 -5.02 -4.29
N GLY A 38 4.55 -4.59 -4.70
CA GLY A 38 4.06 -4.91 -6.03
C GLY A 38 4.68 -4.01 -7.09
N THR A 39 4.70 -4.49 -8.34
CA THR A 39 5.15 -3.67 -9.46
C THR A 39 4.23 -2.46 -9.59
N ALA A 40 4.82 -1.28 -9.71
CA ALA A 40 4.10 0.00 -9.81
C ALA A 40 3.16 0.25 -8.63
N SER A 41 3.51 -0.27 -7.45
CA SER A 41 2.70 -0.07 -6.25
C SER A 41 3.10 1.23 -5.54
N PHE A 42 2.20 1.74 -4.72
CA PHE A 42 2.36 3.04 -4.09
C PHE A 42 1.81 3.04 -2.68
N VAL A 43 2.61 3.55 -1.74
CA VAL A 43 2.13 3.87 -0.39
C VAL A 43 2.45 5.34 -0.13
N GLY A 44 1.42 6.15 0.13
CA GLY A 44 1.61 7.58 0.34
C GLY A 44 2.30 7.88 1.66
N ALA A 45 1.72 7.42 2.76
CA ALA A 45 2.26 7.68 4.09
C ALA A 45 1.56 6.78 5.11
N GLY A 46 1.80 7.04 6.39
CA GLY A 46 1.19 6.29 7.46
C GLY A 46 2.13 5.25 8.03
N GLN A 47 1.60 4.17 8.60
CA GLN A 47 2.47 3.17 9.21
C GLN A 47 1.98 1.76 8.96
N HIS A 48 2.92 0.88 8.69
CA HIS A 48 2.68 -0.55 8.52
C HIS A 48 1.65 -0.87 7.44
N ASN A 49 1.69 -0.12 6.34
CA ASN A 49 0.85 -0.39 5.19
C ASN A 49 1.64 -1.21 4.16
N THR A 50 0.98 -2.17 3.52
CA THR A 50 1.61 -3.02 2.52
C THR A 50 0.82 -3.00 1.22
N ALA A 51 1.43 -2.45 0.18
CA ALA A 51 0.86 -2.45 -1.17
C ALA A 51 1.56 -3.54 -1.96
N GLY A 52 0.98 -4.75 -1.95
CA GLY A 52 1.60 -5.93 -2.53
C GLY A 52 1.11 -6.30 -3.92
N GLY A 53 0.00 -5.78 -4.37
CA GLY A 53 -0.54 -6.11 -5.68
C GLY A 53 0.06 -5.27 -6.80
N LEU A 54 0.02 -5.79 -8.02
CA LEU A 54 0.40 -5.04 -9.21
C LEU A 54 -0.48 -3.79 -9.31
N ASP A 55 0.13 -2.62 -9.47
CA ASP A 55 -0.58 -1.34 -9.56
C ASP A 55 -1.43 -1.02 -8.33
N SER A 56 -1.12 -1.59 -7.17
CA SER A 56 -1.91 -1.32 -5.97
C SER A 56 -1.52 0.00 -5.34
N VAL A 57 -2.47 0.62 -4.63
CA VAL A 57 -2.29 1.94 -4.04
C VAL A 57 -2.84 1.95 -2.62
N ILE A 58 -2.05 2.46 -1.67
CA ILE A 58 -2.52 2.80 -0.34
C ILE A 58 -2.20 4.27 -0.12
N SER A 59 -3.24 5.11 -0.02
CA SER A 59 -3.01 6.54 0.15
C SER A 59 -2.44 6.86 1.52
N GLY A 60 -2.87 6.15 2.57
CA GLY A 60 -2.36 6.38 3.91
C GLY A 60 -3.10 5.54 4.94
N GLY A 61 -2.92 5.89 6.21
CA GLY A 61 -3.54 5.18 7.30
C GLY A 61 -2.59 4.21 7.98
N SER A 62 -3.11 3.17 8.63
CA SER A 62 -2.26 2.23 9.34
C SER A 62 -2.74 0.79 9.21
N TYR A 63 -1.79 -0.12 9.07
CA TYR A 63 -2.05 -1.55 9.00
C TYR A 63 -3.00 -1.95 7.86
N ASN A 64 -2.91 -1.27 6.72
CA ASN A 64 -3.71 -1.58 5.56
C ASN A 64 -2.95 -2.48 4.59
N VAL A 65 -3.65 -3.38 3.91
CA VAL A 65 -3.04 -4.30 2.94
C VAL A 65 -3.83 -4.26 1.63
N ALA A 66 -3.16 -3.86 0.56
CA ALA A 66 -3.73 -3.87 -0.78
C ALA A 66 -2.99 -4.92 -1.60
N SER A 67 -3.51 -6.15 -1.62
CA SER A 67 -2.85 -7.27 -2.26
C SER A 67 -3.43 -7.64 -3.63
N GLY A 68 -4.59 -7.14 -3.98
CA GLY A 68 -5.18 -7.40 -5.27
C GLY A 68 -4.57 -6.55 -6.38
N GLU A 69 -4.67 -7.01 -7.62
CA GLU A 69 -4.24 -6.23 -8.78
C GLU A 69 -5.08 -4.96 -8.86
N ALA A 70 -4.41 -3.81 -8.97
CA ALA A 70 -5.04 -2.48 -9.01
C ALA A 70 -5.96 -2.22 -7.83
N ALA A 71 -5.72 -2.87 -6.69
CA ALA A 71 -6.49 -2.65 -5.48
C ALA A 71 -6.10 -1.33 -4.84
N VAL A 72 -7.06 -0.66 -4.21
CA VAL A 72 -6.85 0.65 -3.63
C VAL A 72 -7.39 0.68 -2.20
N ILE A 73 -6.58 1.22 -1.29
CA ILE A 73 -7.03 1.57 0.05
C ILE A 73 -6.94 3.08 0.18
N ILE A 74 -8.09 3.72 0.33
CA ILE A 74 -8.15 5.18 0.40
C ILE A 74 -7.53 5.67 1.71
N GLY A 75 -7.80 4.95 2.81
CA GLY A 75 -7.29 5.33 4.12
C GLY A 75 -8.01 4.57 5.22
N GLY A 76 -7.63 4.87 6.45
CA GLY A 76 -8.22 4.24 7.61
C GLY A 76 -7.28 3.23 8.23
N THR A 77 -7.84 2.24 8.92
CA THR A 77 -7.04 1.30 9.70
C THR A 77 -7.48 -0.14 9.48
N LYS A 78 -6.52 -1.02 9.27
CA LYS A 78 -6.74 -2.46 9.17
C LYS A 78 -7.69 -2.85 8.04
N ASN A 79 -7.62 -2.12 6.93
CA ASN A 79 -8.42 -2.44 5.75
C ASN A 79 -7.67 -3.41 4.84
N ILE A 80 -8.38 -4.28 4.16
CA ILE A 80 -7.81 -5.26 3.23
C ILE A 80 -8.54 -5.13 1.91
N ALA A 81 -7.79 -4.96 0.82
CA ALA A 81 -8.33 -4.95 -0.53
C ALA A 81 -7.60 -6.03 -1.31
N SER A 82 -8.17 -7.24 -1.35
CA SER A 82 -7.54 -8.39 -1.99
C SER A 82 -8.19 -8.78 -3.31
N GLY A 83 -9.35 -8.28 -3.63
CA GLY A 83 -9.96 -8.50 -4.94
C GLY A 83 -9.33 -7.64 -6.01
N LYS A 84 -9.35 -8.09 -7.27
CA LYS A 84 -8.88 -7.27 -8.39
C LYS A 84 -9.77 -6.05 -8.53
N TYR A 85 -9.16 -4.88 -8.69
CA TYR A 85 -9.89 -3.62 -8.85
C TYR A 85 -10.81 -3.34 -7.66
N SER A 86 -10.44 -3.82 -6.46
CA SER A 86 -11.24 -3.59 -5.27
C SER A 86 -10.78 -2.33 -4.55
N ILE A 87 -11.68 -1.72 -3.78
CA ILE A 87 -11.40 -0.52 -3.00
C ILE A 87 -11.92 -0.74 -1.59
N ALA A 88 -11.10 -0.45 -0.59
CA ALA A 88 -11.50 -0.54 0.81
C ALA A 88 -11.17 0.76 1.53
N MET A 89 -11.99 1.15 2.50
CA MET A 89 -11.73 2.33 3.30
C MET A 89 -12.52 2.27 4.60
N GLY A 90 -11.98 2.91 5.61
CA GLY A 90 -12.61 2.99 6.92
C GLY A 90 -11.87 2.16 7.95
N PHE A 91 -12.57 1.31 8.69
CA PHE A 91 -11.98 0.48 9.73
C PHE A 91 -12.34 -0.98 9.51
N LYS A 92 -11.33 -1.81 9.27
CA LYS A 92 -11.50 -3.25 9.04
C LYS A 92 -12.43 -3.56 7.86
N ALA A 93 -12.40 -2.72 6.84
CA ALA A 93 -13.11 -3.03 5.60
C ALA A 93 -12.38 -4.16 4.89
N ASP A 94 -13.13 -5.10 4.33
CA ASP A 94 -12.56 -6.27 3.67
C ASP A 94 -13.18 -6.40 2.28
N ALA A 95 -12.46 -5.87 1.27
CA ALA A 95 -12.91 -5.89 -0.11
C ALA A 95 -12.24 -7.08 -0.81
N ASN A 96 -12.81 -8.27 -0.63
CA ASN A 96 -12.23 -9.50 -1.13
C ASN A 96 -12.86 -10.04 -2.43
N LYS A 97 -13.77 -9.29 -3.02
CA LYS A 97 -14.37 -9.63 -4.30
C LYS A 97 -13.83 -8.72 -5.37
N ASP A 98 -13.70 -9.23 -6.59
CA ASP A 98 -13.27 -8.40 -7.72
C ASP A 98 -14.24 -7.25 -7.95
N ARG A 99 -13.71 -6.07 -8.23
CA ARG A 99 -14.48 -4.85 -8.52
C ARG A 99 -15.46 -4.49 -7.39
N SER A 100 -15.06 -4.75 -6.15
CA SER A 100 -15.90 -4.42 -4.99
C SER A 100 -15.44 -3.10 -4.36
N LEU A 101 -16.38 -2.43 -3.71
CA LEU A 101 -16.08 -1.25 -2.89
C LEU A 101 -16.66 -1.51 -1.52
N VAL A 102 -15.82 -1.50 -0.50
CA VAL A 102 -16.26 -1.74 0.88
C VAL A 102 -15.86 -0.54 1.73
N ILE A 103 -16.84 0.06 2.35
CA ILE A 103 -16.67 1.16 3.30
C ILE A 103 -17.20 0.67 4.65
N ASN A 104 -16.36 0.72 5.66
CA ASN A 104 -16.77 0.19 6.96
C ASN A 104 -16.45 1.14 8.14
#